data_90e71bc1544573772840f5c0f90a8efe
#
_entry.id   90e71bc1544573772840f5c0f90a8efe
#
_cell.length_a   1.000
_cell.length_b   1.000
_cell.length_c   1.000
_cell.angle_alpha   90.00
_cell.angle_beta   90.00
_cell.angle_gamma   90.00
#
_symmetry.space_group_name_H-M   'P 1'
#
loop_
_entity.id
_entity.type
_entity.pdbx_description
1 polymer ?
#
loop_
_entity_poly.entity_id
_entity_poly.type
_entity_poly.pdbx_seq_one_letter_code
_entity_poly.pdbx_strand_id
1 'polypeptide(L)'
;MDIQTTKSGPPSLITERYAYGEIRRKTVDGRRHYEGEGRFLPSVTTIISHTKTEKAQEGLQKWRARVGEEAAEEIKKQAASVGTAMHKFLECHIKGVGYDDITNVGIIGKRMAKVIIEKGLHVMDEYWGCEVPVYYPTFY
;
A
#
# COMPACT_ATOMS: atom_id res chain seq x y z
N MET A 1 -10.29 -25.70 -27.25
CA MET A 1 -11.28 -24.72 -26.76
C MET A 1 -10.52 -23.44 -26.48
N ASP A 2 -10.62 -22.54 -27.41
CA ASP A 2 -9.88 -21.27 -27.36
C ASP A 2 -10.64 -20.27 -26.51
N ILE A 3 -10.04 -19.88 -25.39
CA ILE A 3 -10.45 -18.67 -24.67
C ILE A 3 -9.36 -17.63 -24.92
N GLN A 4 -9.31 -17.16 -26.14
CA GLN A 4 -8.62 -15.91 -26.44
C GLN A 4 -9.65 -14.78 -26.44
N THR A 5 -9.86 -14.19 -25.30
CA THR A 5 -10.47 -12.87 -25.22
C THR A 5 -9.34 -11.88 -24.94
N THR A 6 -8.63 -11.49 -25.98
CA THR A 6 -7.72 -10.36 -25.91
C THR A 6 -8.54 -9.08 -25.81
N LYS A 7 -8.81 -8.62 -24.60
CA LYS A 7 -9.25 -7.24 -24.38
C LYS A 7 -8.10 -6.31 -24.76
N SER A 8 -8.26 -5.63 -25.88
CA SER A 8 -7.29 -4.66 -26.40
C SER A 8 -7.52 -3.29 -25.74
N GLY A 9 -7.12 -3.12 -24.48
CA GLY A 9 -7.19 -1.83 -23.82
C GLY A 9 -6.65 -1.92 -22.38
N PRO A 10 -6.26 -0.79 -21.76
CA PRO A 10 -5.89 -0.79 -20.35
C PRO A 10 -7.08 -1.19 -19.49
N PRO A 11 -6.82 -1.80 -18.30
CA PRO A 11 -7.87 -2.14 -17.35
C PRO A 11 -8.72 -0.91 -16.98
N SER A 12 -10.03 -1.13 -16.82
CA SER A 12 -10.97 -0.06 -16.48
C SER A 12 -11.15 0.05 -14.96
N LEU A 13 -11.15 1.26 -14.43
CA LEU A 13 -11.52 1.52 -13.04
C LEU A 13 -13.05 1.63 -12.94
N ILE A 14 -13.66 0.71 -12.19
CA ILE A 14 -15.11 0.63 -11.97
C ILE A 14 -15.37 0.94 -10.49
N THR A 15 -15.59 2.19 -10.17
CA THR A 15 -15.74 2.68 -8.77
C THR A 15 -17.07 2.29 -8.13
N GLU A 16 -18.07 1.96 -8.95
CA GLU A 16 -19.43 1.67 -8.51
C GLU A 16 -19.67 0.17 -8.21
N ARG A 17 -18.65 -0.66 -8.40
CA ARG A 17 -18.77 -2.11 -8.19
C ARG A 17 -19.13 -2.47 -6.76
N TYR A 18 -18.57 -1.75 -5.79
CA TYR A 18 -18.82 -1.88 -4.37
C TYR A 18 -18.97 -0.50 -3.72
N ALA A 19 -19.88 -0.41 -2.77
CA ALA A 19 -19.99 0.76 -1.90
C ALA A 19 -18.92 0.66 -0.81
N TYR A 20 -17.78 1.32 -1.02
CA TYR A 20 -16.76 1.44 0.01
C TYR A 20 -17.18 2.49 1.03
N GLY A 21 -17.21 2.13 2.31
CA GLY A 21 -17.54 3.03 3.40
C GLY A 21 -16.43 4.05 3.67
N GLU A 22 -16.79 5.10 4.39
CA GLU A 22 -15.81 6.05 4.90
C GLU A 22 -15.18 5.53 6.19
N ILE A 23 -13.86 5.59 6.28
CA ILE A 23 -13.11 5.27 7.49
C ILE A 23 -12.33 6.49 7.93
N ARG A 24 -12.51 6.92 9.18
CA ARG A 24 -11.78 8.03 9.77
C ARG A 24 -10.55 7.53 10.49
N ARG A 25 -9.39 8.07 10.11
CA ARG A 25 -8.13 7.78 10.78
C ARG A 25 -8.01 8.61 12.05
N LYS A 26 -7.68 7.94 13.16
CA LYS A 26 -7.41 8.56 14.47
C LYS A 26 -6.10 8.02 15.04
N THR A 27 -5.37 8.83 15.75
CA THR A 27 -4.18 8.39 16.51
C THR A 27 -4.53 8.42 17.99
N VAL A 28 -4.44 7.27 18.65
CA VAL A 28 -4.69 7.10 20.07
C VAL A 28 -3.43 6.48 20.67
N ASP A 29 -2.85 7.12 21.68
CA ASP A 29 -1.62 6.68 22.36
C ASP A 29 -0.46 6.39 21.38
N GLY A 30 -0.30 7.25 20.37
CA GLY A 30 0.74 7.09 19.34
C GLY A 30 0.47 5.97 18.34
N ARG A 31 -0.64 5.24 18.45
CA ARG A 31 -1.03 4.14 17.57
C ARG A 31 -2.14 4.55 16.62
N ARG A 32 -2.05 4.08 15.40
CA ARG A 32 -3.04 4.35 14.35
C ARG A 32 -4.25 3.46 14.54
N HIS A 33 -5.42 4.09 14.67
CA HIS A 33 -6.73 3.44 14.69
C HIS A 33 -7.60 4.00 13.58
N TYR A 34 -8.60 3.22 13.21
CA TYR A 34 -9.59 3.59 12.22
C TYR A 34 -10.98 3.45 12.81
N GLU A 35 -11.80 4.49 12.64
CA GLU A 35 -13.19 4.51 13.06
C GLU A 35 -14.06 4.18 11.85
N GLY A 36 -14.74 3.06 11.92
CA GLY A 36 -15.73 2.61 10.93
C GLY A 36 -16.95 2.01 11.63
N GLU A 37 -18.15 2.39 11.21
CA GLU A 37 -19.43 1.92 11.78
C GLU A 37 -19.53 2.07 13.32
N GLY A 38 -18.98 3.17 13.84
CA GLY A 38 -18.99 3.43 15.30
C GLY A 38 -18.02 2.57 16.12
N ARG A 39 -17.09 1.88 15.46
CA ARG A 39 -16.08 1.03 16.12
C ARG A 39 -14.68 1.56 15.87
N PHE A 40 -13.81 1.37 16.87
CA PHE A 40 -12.37 1.62 16.73
C PHE A 40 -11.66 0.33 16.37
N LEU A 41 -11.07 0.32 15.17
CA LEU A 41 -10.35 -0.83 14.65
C LEU A 41 -8.84 -0.51 14.60
N PRO A 42 -7.98 -1.41 15.06
CA PRO A 42 -6.53 -1.25 14.88
C PRO A 42 -6.18 -1.34 13.39
N SER A 43 -5.09 -0.67 12.98
CA SER A 43 -4.60 -0.84 11.62
C SER A 43 -4.05 -2.26 11.41
N VAL A 44 -4.10 -2.75 10.18
CA VAL A 44 -3.48 -4.03 9.80
C VAL A 44 -2.01 -4.08 10.21
N THR A 45 -1.27 -2.99 10.03
CA THR A 45 0.13 -2.89 10.44
C THR A 45 0.31 -3.00 11.96
N THR A 46 -0.64 -2.51 12.74
CA THR A 46 -0.66 -2.69 14.21
C THR A 46 -0.82 -4.17 14.55
N ILE A 47 -1.78 -4.85 13.94
CA ILE A 47 -2.00 -6.29 14.15
C ILE A 47 -0.75 -7.09 13.75
N ILE A 48 -0.19 -6.86 12.57
CA ILE A 48 1.02 -7.54 12.10
C ILE A 48 2.19 -7.29 13.04
N SER A 49 2.34 -6.10 13.60
CA SER A 49 3.43 -5.81 14.54
C SER A 49 3.30 -6.60 15.85
N HIS A 50 2.08 -6.85 16.31
CA HIS A 50 1.82 -7.64 17.53
C HIS A 50 1.88 -9.15 17.29
N THR A 51 1.68 -9.61 16.07
CA THR A 51 1.71 -11.03 15.71
C THR A 51 3.05 -11.49 15.12
N LYS A 52 4.08 -10.64 15.13
CA LYS A 52 5.43 -11.02 14.71
C LYS A 52 5.97 -12.15 15.55
N THR A 53 6.53 -13.16 14.89
CA THR A 53 7.23 -14.25 15.58
C THR A 53 8.50 -13.73 16.26
N GLU A 54 8.93 -14.41 17.34
CA GLU A 54 10.18 -14.09 18.03
C GLU A 54 11.38 -14.05 17.08
N LYS A 55 11.46 -15.03 16.17
CA LYS A 55 12.50 -15.09 15.13
C LYS A 55 12.52 -13.84 14.24
N ALA A 56 11.36 -13.30 13.87
CA ALA A 56 11.27 -12.08 13.06
C ALA A 56 11.69 -10.84 13.86
N GLN A 57 11.36 -10.80 15.16
CA GLN A 57 11.78 -9.73 16.06
C GLN A 57 13.30 -9.75 16.28
N GLU A 58 13.87 -10.92 16.55
CA GLU A 58 15.32 -11.09 16.67
C GLU A 58 16.06 -10.71 15.39
N GLY A 59 15.55 -11.09 14.23
CA GLY A 59 16.12 -10.72 12.93
C GLY A 59 16.19 -9.21 12.75
N LEU A 60 15.12 -8.49 13.11
CA LEU A 60 15.07 -7.05 13.06
C LEU A 60 16.06 -6.41 14.05
N GLN A 61 16.14 -6.92 15.26
CA GLN A 61 17.09 -6.43 16.27
C GLN A 61 18.54 -6.63 15.83
N LYS A 62 18.90 -7.82 15.32
CA LYS A 62 20.23 -8.11 14.78
C LYS A 62 20.59 -7.18 13.61
N TRP A 63 19.64 -6.91 12.73
CA TRP A 63 19.83 -5.96 11.63
C TRP A 63 20.07 -4.55 12.15
N ARG A 64 19.24 -4.05 13.10
CA ARG A 64 19.42 -2.71 13.71
C ARG A 64 20.78 -2.59 14.42
N ALA A 65 21.17 -3.61 15.16
CA ALA A 65 22.47 -3.63 15.84
C ALA A 65 23.65 -3.59 14.85
N ARG A 66 23.51 -4.22 13.69
CA ARG A 66 24.55 -4.23 12.65
C ARG A 66 24.70 -2.91 11.92
N VAL A 67 23.58 -2.23 11.56
CA VAL A 67 23.64 -0.99 10.80
C VAL A 67 23.72 0.26 11.67
N GLY A 68 23.40 0.17 12.94
CA GLY A 68 23.24 1.27 13.88
C GLY A 68 21.83 1.85 13.88
N GLU A 69 21.42 2.38 15.01
CA GLU A 69 20.03 2.85 15.21
C GLU A 69 19.69 4.04 14.31
N GLU A 70 20.58 5.01 14.21
CA GLU A 70 20.40 6.20 13.37
C GLU A 70 20.28 5.83 11.89
N ALA A 71 21.17 4.98 11.38
CA ALA A 71 21.11 4.50 10.01
C ALA A 71 19.84 3.64 9.76
N ALA A 72 19.41 2.84 10.72
CA ALA A 72 18.19 2.05 10.61
C ALA A 72 16.94 2.95 10.48
N GLU A 73 16.85 4.03 11.26
CA GLU A 73 15.73 4.97 11.16
C GLU A 73 15.76 5.77 9.84
N GLU A 74 16.94 6.16 9.36
CA GLU A 74 17.05 6.84 8.05
C GLU A 74 16.66 5.92 6.89
N ILE A 75 17.09 4.66 6.89
CA ILE A 75 16.69 3.66 5.89
C ILE A 75 15.18 3.47 5.91
N LYS A 76 14.57 3.36 7.09
CA LYS A 76 13.12 3.21 7.26
C LYS A 76 12.35 4.42 6.72
N LYS A 77 12.81 5.62 7.03
CA LYS A 77 12.22 6.88 6.55
C LYS A 77 12.31 7.00 5.03
N GLN A 78 13.47 6.69 4.46
CA GLN A 78 13.66 6.69 3.01
C GLN A 78 12.77 5.66 2.32
N ALA A 79 12.69 4.43 2.84
CA ALA A 79 11.83 3.39 2.31
C ALA A 79 10.34 3.79 2.35
N ALA A 80 9.89 4.43 3.42
CA ALA A 80 8.53 4.94 3.54
C ALA A 80 8.24 6.04 2.50
N SER A 81 9.18 6.97 2.28
CA SER A 81 9.04 8.04 1.29
C SER A 81 8.97 7.50 -0.13
N VAL A 82 9.86 6.56 -0.48
CA VAL A 82 9.86 5.88 -1.79
C VAL A 82 8.55 5.09 -1.98
N GLY A 83 8.09 4.37 -0.96
CA GLY A 83 6.83 3.65 -0.99
C GLY A 83 5.64 4.59 -1.25
N THR A 84 5.59 5.73 -0.58
CA THR A 84 4.54 6.74 -0.80
C THR A 84 4.56 7.26 -2.24
N ALA A 85 5.73 7.58 -2.79
CA ALA A 85 5.86 8.01 -4.18
C ALA A 85 5.41 6.92 -5.15
N MET A 86 5.82 5.67 -4.94
CA MET A 86 5.41 4.54 -5.76
C MET A 86 3.89 4.36 -5.76
N HIS A 87 3.25 4.39 -4.60
CA HIS A 87 1.78 4.30 -4.47
C HIS A 87 1.09 5.43 -5.23
N LYS A 88 1.64 6.65 -5.17
CA LYS A 88 1.06 7.79 -5.90
C LYS A 88 1.13 7.61 -7.42
N PHE A 89 2.24 7.10 -7.94
CA PHE A 89 2.34 6.78 -9.37
C PHE A 89 1.35 5.69 -9.80
N LEU A 90 1.18 4.63 -8.98
CA LEU A 90 0.20 3.57 -9.24
C LEU A 90 -1.24 4.09 -9.20
N GLU A 91 -1.57 4.89 -8.19
CA GLU A 91 -2.89 5.53 -8.08
C GLU A 91 -3.22 6.35 -9.33
N CYS A 92 -2.31 7.22 -9.73
CA CYS A 92 -2.51 8.07 -10.90
C CYS A 92 -2.61 7.26 -12.19
N HIS A 93 -1.81 6.18 -12.34
CA HIS A 93 -1.92 5.28 -13.46
C HIS A 93 -3.29 4.61 -13.53
N ILE A 94 -3.79 4.06 -12.42
CA ILE A 94 -5.09 3.39 -12.35
C ILE A 94 -6.23 4.37 -12.64
N LYS A 95 -6.13 5.60 -12.15
CA LYS A 95 -7.13 6.66 -12.38
C LYS A 95 -7.02 7.32 -13.76
N GLY A 96 -6.00 6.99 -14.55
CA GLY A 96 -5.77 7.59 -15.86
C GLY A 96 -5.42 9.08 -15.83
N VAL A 97 -4.81 9.56 -14.74
CA VAL A 97 -4.37 10.95 -14.58
C VAL A 97 -2.85 11.06 -14.67
N GLY A 98 -2.38 12.15 -15.27
CA GLY A 98 -0.94 12.41 -15.35
C GLY A 98 -0.36 12.76 -13.99
N TYR A 99 0.83 12.22 -13.71
CA TYR A 99 1.61 12.54 -12.51
C TYR A 99 3.10 12.40 -12.79
N ASP A 100 3.90 13.32 -12.29
CA ASP A 100 5.36 13.20 -12.31
C ASP A 100 5.96 13.75 -11.00
N ASP A 101 7.09 13.19 -10.63
CA ASP A 101 7.88 13.59 -9.46
C ASP A 101 9.37 13.41 -9.83
N ILE A 102 10.05 14.52 -10.02
CA ILE A 102 11.45 14.60 -10.45
C ILE A 102 12.45 14.53 -9.28
N THR A 103 11.98 14.40 -8.04
CA THR A 103 12.85 14.18 -6.90
C THR A 103 13.52 12.81 -6.97
N ASN A 104 14.63 12.61 -6.27
CA ASN A 104 15.29 11.31 -6.19
C ASN A 104 14.35 10.22 -5.70
N VAL A 105 13.50 10.52 -4.71
CA VAL A 105 12.47 9.63 -4.17
C VAL A 105 11.42 9.31 -5.24
N GLY A 106 10.96 10.33 -5.95
CA GLY A 106 9.97 10.18 -7.03
C GLY A 106 10.51 9.33 -8.18
N ILE A 107 11.75 9.55 -8.60
CA ILE A 107 12.39 8.75 -9.67
C ILE A 107 12.45 7.27 -9.29
N ILE A 108 12.83 6.94 -8.04
CA ILE A 108 12.88 5.56 -7.56
C ILE A 108 11.45 4.99 -7.49
N GLY A 109 10.51 5.71 -6.91
CA GLY A 109 9.10 5.32 -6.81
C GLY A 109 8.48 5.05 -8.19
N LYS A 110 8.75 5.91 -9.18
CA LYS A 110 8.31 5.75 -10.57
C LYS A 110 8.83 4.46 -11.21
N ARG A 111 10.12 4.14 -11.00
CA ARG A 111 10.72 2.89 -11.52
C ARG A 111 10.04 1.66 -10.91
N MET A 112 9.79 1.67 -9.59
CA MET A 112 9.09 0.58 -8.90
C MET A 112 7.65 0.43 -9.42
N ALA A 113 6.91 1.53 -9.53
CA ALA A 113 5.56 1.54 -10.07
C ALA A 113 5.52 0.98 -11.50
N LYS A 114 6.47 1.36 -12.36
CA LYS A 114 6.57 0.84 -13.73
C LYS A 114 6.70 -0.68 -13.77
N VAL A 115 7.53 -1.26 -12.92
CA VAL A 115 7.67 -2.73 -12.82
C VAL A 115 6.35 -3.40 -12.41
N ILE A 116 5.64 -2.81 -11.44
CA ILE A 116 4.34 -3.33 -10.98
C ILE A 116 3.30 -3.24 -12.10
N ILE A 117 3.25 -2.12 -12.83
CA ILE A 117 2.34 -1.93 -13.96
C ILE A 117 2.61 -2.97 -15.05
N GLU A 118 3.87 -3.13 -15.45
CA GLU A 118 4.27 -4.00 -16.56
C GLU A 118 4.14 -5.49 -16.22
N LYS A 119 4.44 -5.88 -14.96
CA LYS A 119 4.50 -7.29 -14.56
C LYS A 119 3.32 -7.78 -13.72
N GLY A 120 2.55 -6.87 -13.13
CA GLY A 120 1.45 -7.20 -12.23
C GLY A 120 0.10 -6.73 -12.75
N LEU A 121 -0.03 -5.43 -13.02
CA LEU A 121 -1.34 -4.87 -13.37
C LEU A 121 -1.84 -5.26 -14.77
N HIS A 122 -0.95 -5.64 -15.68
CA HIS A 122 -1.32 -6.02 -17.05
C HIS A 122 -2.20 -7.28 -17.12
N VAL A 123 -2.22 -8.11 -16.07
CA VAL A 123 -3.06 -9.31 -16.02
C VAL A 123 -4.47 -9.04 -15.48
N MET A 124 -4.74 -7.80 -15.05
CA MET A 124 -6.04 -7.40 -14.52
C MET A 124 -6.93 -6.88 -15.64
N ASP A 125 -8.17 -7.33 -15.65
CA ASP A 125 -9.19 -6.86 -16.61
C ASP A 125 -9.90 -5.59 -16.11
N GLU A 126 -10.10 -5.50 -14.78
CA GLU A 126 -10.84 -4.41 -14.13
C GLU A 126 -10.22 -4.07 -12.78
N TYR A 127 -10.26 -2.79 -12.41
CA TYR A 127 -9.98 -2.33 -11.05
C TYR A 127 -11.31 -1.98 -10.38
N TRP A 128 -11.59 -2.55 -9.22
CA TRP A 128 -12.85 -2.31 -8.49
C TRP A 128 -12.72 -1.25 -7.40
N GLY A 129 -11.55 -0.72 -7.23
CA GLY A 129 -11.22 0.35 -6.31
C GLY A 129 -9.75 0.68 -6.35
N CYS A 130 -9.41 1.92 -5.99
CA CYS A 130 -8.04 2.40 -5.88
C CYS A 130 -7.96 3.31 -4.67
N GLU A 131 -7.06 2.99 -3.73
CA GLU A 131 -6.93 3.70 -2.45
C GLU A 131 -8.25 3.72 -1.64
N VAL A 132 -9.03 2.66 -1.74
CA VAL A 132 -10.30 2.53 -1.02
C VAL A 132 -10.10 1.91 0.36
N PRO A 133 -10.87 2.35 1.38
CA PRO A 133 -10.80 1.76 2.69
C PRO A 133 -11.46 0.40 2.70
N VAL A 134 -10.76 -0.58 3.29
CA VAL A 134 -11.32 -1.91 3.55
C VAL A 134 -11.14 -2.26 5.02
N TYR A 135 -12.16 -2.84 5.63
CA TYR A 135 -12.13 -3.27 7.02
C TYR A 135 -12.97 -4.51 7.24
N TYR A 136 -12.69 -5.21 8.31
CA TYR A 136 -13.45 -6.38 8.73
C TYR A 136 -14.01 -6.15 10.14
N PRO A 137 -15.33 -5.97 10.29
CA PRO A 137 -15.93 -5.51 11.55
C PRO A 137 -15.94 -6.55 12.68
N THR A 138 -15.70 -7.83 12.38
CA THR A 138 -15.76 -8.92 13.35
C THR A 138 -14.41 -9.35 13.91
N PHE A 139 -13.29 -8.78 13.45
CA PHE A 139 -12.00 -8.93 14.11
C PHE A 139 -11.88 -7.92 15.25
N TYR A 140 -11.79 -8.43 16.46
CA TYR A 140 -11.54 -7.69 17.68
C TYR A 140 -10.10 -7.91 18.15
#